data_89437569785edbc47493c89ee89a4b6b
#
_entry.id   89437569785edbc47493c89ee89a4b6b
#
_cell.length_a   1.000
_cell.length_b   1.000
_cell.length_c   1.000
_cell.angle_alpha   90.00
_cell.angle_beta   90.00
_cell.angle_gamma   90.00
#
_symmetry.space_group_name_H-M   'P 1'
#
loop_
_entity.id
_entity.type
_entity.pdbx_description
1 polymer ?
#
loop_
_entity_poly.entity_id
_entity_poly.type
_entity_poly.pdbx_seq_one_letter_code
_entity_poly.pdbx_strand_id
1 'polypeptide(L)'
;MPAISIKNINKTYIDQDGNEVQALHDINFDVAEGEFVCIVGPSGCGKSPLLEIVAGLLDATSGEVLLDGQPVHGTSRDIGVVFQDASLFPWRTVRKNVAFGLEIAGVPREEREERLKRYISMVSLNGFENKYPAQLSGGMRQRAGIARTLAMNPKVILMDEPFSAVDHLTKCTLQEELINIRQAENKTVLFVTHDINEAVPHRLHEQSRQRIGPRQGQEQEAQRHDEKSHLVDQLVEVHAEEQ
;
A
#
# COMPACT_ATOMS: atom_id res chain seq x y z
N MET A 1 14.73 -15.10 -3.24
CA MET A 1 13.88 -15.23 -2.01
C MET A 1 12.78 -14.19 -2.11
N PRO A 2 11.57 -14.42 -1.60
CA PRO A 2 10.56 -13.38 -1.58
C PRO A 2 11.02 -12.21 -0.70
N ALA A 3 10.69 -10.98 -1.11
CA ALA A 3 10.92 -9.79 -0.29
C ALA A 3 9.98 -9.78 0.92
N ILE A 4 8.72 -10.22 0.71
CA ILE A 4 7.72 -10.36 1.77
C ILE A 4 7.17 -11.78 1.71
N SER A 5 7.09 -12.46 2.86
CA SER A 5 6.34 -13.72 3.00
C SER A 5 5.28 -13.55 4.08
N ILE A 6 4.04 -13.83 3.74
CA ILE A 6 2.88 -13.77 4.64
C ILE A 6 2.43 -15.22 4.86
N LYS A 7 2.45 -15.67 6.11
CA LYS A 7 2.23 -17.07 6.47
C LYS A 7 1.17 -17.22 7.54
N ASN A 8 0.07 -17.87 7.18
CA ASN A 8 -1.04 -18.25 8.06
C ASN A 8 -1.54 -17.07 8.92
N ILE A 9 -1.59 -15.87 8.34
CA ILE A 9 -2.03 -14.66 9.05
C ILE A 9 -3.51 -14.76 9.35
N ASN A 10 -3.83 -14.66 10.64
CA ASN A 10 -5.17 -14.53 11.16
C ASN A 10 -5.28 -13.25 11.98
N LYS A 11 -6.42 -12.57 11.89
CA LYS A 11 -6.74 -11.42 12.73
C LYS A 11 -8.17 -11.48 13.20
N THR A 12 -8.35 -11.56 14.52
CA THR A 12 -9.64 -11.53 15.19
C THR A 12 -9.70 -10.31 16.10
N TYR A 13 -10.80 -9.59 16.06
CA TYR A 13 -11.13 -8.50 16.98
C TYR A 13 -12.22 -8.96 17.94
N ILE A 14 -12.28 -8.34 19.11
CA ILE A 14 -13.40 -8.52 20.05
C ILE A 14 -14.23 -7.23 19.96
N ASP A 15 -15.52 -7.37 19.65
CA ASP A 15 -16.45 -6.25 19.58
C ASP A 15 -16.85 -5.76 21.00
N GLN A 16 -17.67 -4.70 21.06
CA GLN A 16 -18.12 -4.13 22.34
C GLN A 16 -19.00 -5.07 23.14
N ASP A 17 -19.62 -6.06 22.50
CA ASP A 17 -20.50 -7.05 23.12
C ASP A 17 -19.72 -8.32 23.53
N GLY A 18 -18.40 -8.38 23.26
CA GLY A 18 -17.53 -9.50 23.58
C GLY A 18 -17.51 -10.61 22.54
N ASN A 19 -18.11 -10.40 21.35
CA ASN A 19 -18.09 -11.38 20.27
C ASN A 19 -16.79 -11.28 19.47
N GLU A 20 -16.32 -12.42 18.98
CA GLU A 20 -15.18 -12.49 18.08
C GLU A 20 -15.59 -12.11 16.64
N VAL A 21 -14.90 -11.15 16.06
CA VAL A 21 -15.03 -10.75 14.65
C VAL A 21 -13.74 -11.08 13.94
N GLN A 22 -13.75 -12.11 13.09
CA GLN A 22 -12.60 -12.52 12.30
C GLN A 22 -12.47 -11.61 11.09
N ALA A 23 -11.40 -10.81 11.04
CA ALA A 23 -11.11 -9.89 9.95
C ALA A 23 -10.21 -10.51 8.87
N LEU A 24 -9.30 -11.40 9.26
CA LEU A 24 -8.41 -12.14 8.37
C LEU A 24 -8.40 -13.61 8.77
N HIS A 25 -8.41 -14.50 7.78
CA HIS A 25 -8.40 -15.94 7.99
C HIS A 25 -7.41 -16.61 7.04
N ASP A 26 -6.39 -17.24 7.62
CA ASP A 26 -5.38 -18.07 6.95
C ASP A 26 -4.79 -17.43 5.68
N ILE A 27 -4.39 -16.17 5.76
CA ILE A 27 -3.81 -15.45 4.62
C ILE A 27 -2.39 -15.92 4.39
N ASN A 28 -2.12 -16.39 3.15
CA ASN A 28 -0.85 -16.95 2.74
C ASN A 28 -0.49 -16.48 1.35
N PHE A 29 0.58 -15.72 1.17
CA PHE A 29 1.20 -15.40 -0.12
C PHE A 29 2.61 -14.84 0.05
N ASP A 30 3.38 -14.88 -1.02
CA ASP A 30 4.71 -14.30 -1.12
C ASP A 30 4.70 -13.15 -2.13
N VAL A 31 5.54 -12.15 -1.90
CA VAL A 31 5.82 -11.05 -2.83
C VAL A 31 7.31 -11.08 -3.18
N ALA A 32 7.63 -11.23 -4.47
CA ALA A 32 9.01 -11.26 -4.92
C ALA A 32 9.67 -9.87 -4.83
N GLU A 33 10.99 -9.83 -4.82
CA GLU A 33 11.73 -8.58 -4.89
C GLU A 33 11.44 -7.86 -6.22
N GLY A 34 11.13 -6.57 -6.14
CA GLY A 34 10.76 -5.76 -7.30
C GLY A 34 9.35 -6.01 -7.85
N GLU A 35 8.58 -6.90 -7.24
CA GLU A 35 7.20 -7.20 -7.67
C GLU A 35 6.22 -6.11 -7.27
N PHE A 36 5.20 -5.91 -8.12
CA PHE A 36 4.03 -5.09 -7.83
C PHE A 36 2.82 -5.99 -7.65
N VAL A 37 2.39 -6.15 -6.41
CA VAL A 37 1.20 -6.94 -6.06
C VAL A 37 0.04 -6.01 -5.74
N CYS A 38 -1.10 -6.24 -6.36
CA CYS A 38 -2.32 -5.49 -6.09
C CYS A 38 -3.37 -6.38 -5.42
N ILE A 39 -3.83 -5.97 -4.24
CA ILE A 39 -4.93 -6.62 -3.52
C ILE A 39 -6.19 -5.81 -3.77
N VAL A 40 -7.16 -6.41 -4.44
CA VAL A 40 -8.44 -5.78 -4.79
C VAL A 40 -9.57 -6.44 -4.00
N GLY A 41 -10.44 -5.64 -3.43
CA GLY A 41 -11.61 -6.15 -2.72
C GLY A 41 -12.51 -5.03 -2.19
N PRO A 42 -13.73 -5.35 -1.76
CA PRO A 42 -14.67 -4.37 -1.22
C PRO A 42 -14.16 -3.73 0.08
N SER A 43 -14.71 -2.55 0.41
CA SER A 43 -14.39 -1.91 1.68
C SER A 43 -14.80 -2.80 2.86
N GLY A 44 -13.95 -2.85 3.90
CA GLY A 44 -14.21 -3.65 5.11
C GLY A 44 -13.81 -5.13 5.03
N CYS A 45 -13.25 -5.63 3.91
CA CYS A 45 -12.85 -7.04 3.79
C CYS A 45 -11.46 -7.38 4.40
N GLY A 46 -10.88 -6.53 5.22
CA GLY A 46 -9.63 -6.83 5.94
C GLY A 46 -8.34 -6.34 5.26
N LYS A 47 -8.40 -5.64 4.11
CA LYS A 47 -7.20 -5.18 3.39
C LYS A 47 -6.29 -4.26 4.20
N SER A 48 -6.85 -3.24 4.85
CA SER A 48 -6.07 -2.30 5.68
C SER A 48 -5.45 -2.99 6.88
N PRO A 49 -6.16 -3.82 7.69
CA PRO A 49 -5.54 -4.65 8.73
C PRO A 49 -4.41 -5.54 8.23
N LEU A 50 -4.54 -6.16 7.05
CA LEU A 50 -3.46 -6.96 6.47
C LEU A 50 -2.23 -6.10 6.20
N LEU A 51 -2.41 -4.94 5.57
CA LEU A 51 -1.33 -4.02 5.24
C LEU A 51 -0.66 -3.47 6.51
N GLU A 52 -1.43 -3.16 7.56
CA GLU A 52 -0.90 -2.73 8.86
C GLU A 52 -0.09 -3.83 9.56
N ILE A 53 -0.50 -5.11 9.43
CA ILE A 53 0.27 -6.26 9.95
C ILE A 53 1.59 -6.39 9.18
N VAL A 54 1.57 -6.30 7.86
CA VAL A 54 2.79 -6.33 7.03
C VAL A 54 3.73 -5.17 7.37
N ALA A 55 3.17 -4.00 7.71
CA ALA A 55 3.94 -2.83 8.13
C ALA A 55 4.54 -2.95 9.55
N GLY A 56 4.13 -3.95 10.33
CA GLY A 56 4.49 -4.07 11.75
C GLY A 56 3.83 -3.02 12.64
N LEU A 57 2.69 -2.46 12.21
CA LEU A 57 1.90 -1.48 12.95
C LEU A 57 0.80 -2.13 13.78
N LEU A 58 0.40 -3.34 13.39
CA LEU A 58 -0.65 -4.13 14.03
C LEU A 58 -0.16 -5.57 14.21
N ASP A 59 -0.37 -6.14 15.39
CA ASP A 59 -0.05 -7.53 15.64
C ASP A 59 -1.15 -8.45 15.04
N ALA A 60 -0.72 -9.52 14.36
CA ALA A 60 -1.61 -10.60 13.98
C ALA A 60 -2.08 -11.38 15.22
N THR A 61 -3.26 -12.01 15.16
CA THR A 61 -3.69 -12.96 16.21
C THR A 61 -2.86 -14.24 16.13
N SER A 62 -2.50 -14.68 14.93
CA SER A 62 -1.57 -15.78 14.68
C SER A 62 -0.96 -15.67 13.29
N GLY A 63 0.08 -16.44 13.03
CA GLY A 63 0.86 -16.39 11.80
C GLY A 63 2.07 -15.46 11.92
N GLU A 64 2.81 -15.30 10.83
CA GLU A 64 4.00 -14.45 10.78
C GLU A 64 4.15 -13.75 9.43
N VAL A 65 4.76 -12.56 9.47
CA VAL A 65 5.24 -11.85 8.28
C VAL A 65 6.76 -11.84 8.31
N LEU A 66 7.37 -12.20 7.19
CA LEU A 66 8.80 -12.14 7.01
C LEU A 66 9.16 -11.06 5.98
N LEU A 67 10.17 -10.26 6.27
CA LEU A 67 10.82 -9.34 5.33
C LEU A 67 12.25 -9.84 5.09
N ASP A 68 12.59 -10.14 3.84
CA ASP A 68 13.90 -10.75 3.48
C ASP A 68 14.23 -12.00 4.34
N GLY A 69 13.18 -12.79 4.65
CA GLY A 69 13.30 -14.01 5.48
C GLY A 69 13.43 -13.75 6.99
N GLN A 70 13.36 -12.52 7.45
CA GLN A 70 13.41 -12.16 8.87
C GLN A 70 12.02 -11.77 9.38
N PRO A 71 11.58 -12.25 10.56
CA PRO A 71 10.29 -11.86 11.12
C PRO A 71 10.18 -10.35 11.33
N VAL A 72 9.04 -9.79 10.92
CA VAL A 72 8.71 -8.38 11.14
C VAL A 72 8.24 -8.20 12.58
N HIS A 73 9.03 -7.49 13.39
CA HIS A 73 8.67 -7.12 14.76
C HIS A 73 8.64 -5.60 14.87
N GLY A 74 7.43 -5.02 14.79
CA GLY A 74 7.26 -3.56 14.79
C GLY A 74 7.69 -2.91 13.48
N THR A 75 7.84 -1.59 13.49
CA THR A 75 8.09 -0.79 12.29
C THR A 75 9.54 -0.91 11.80
N SER A 76 9.73 -0.96 10.47
CA SER A 76 11.05 -0.96 9.83
C SER A 76 11.23 0.27 8.94
N ARG A 77 12.48 0.73 8.78
CA ARG A 77 12.82 1.78 7.79
C ARG A 77 12.79 1.28 6.35
N ASP A 78 12.88 -0.03 6.17
CA ASP A 78 12.81 -0.67 4.85
C ASP A 78 11.38 -0.75 4.32
N ILE A 79 10.37 -0.49 5.17
CA ILE A 79 8.97 -0.48 4.81
C ILE A 79 8.42 0.96 4.88
N GLY A 80 7.97 1.48 3.74
CA GLY A 80 7.27 2.74 3.66
C GLY A 80 5.77 2.54 3.50
N VAL A 81 4.95 3.26 4.27
CA VAL A 81 3.48 3.14 4.22
C VAL A 81 2.87 4.44 3.71
N VAL A 82 1.99 4.31 2.71
CA VAL A 82 1.07 5.36 2.27
C VAL A 82 -0.32 4.98 2.73
N PHE A 83 -0.85 5.70 3.70
CA PHE A 83 -2.19 5.47 4.24
C PHE A 83 -3.27 6.11 3.37
N GLN A 84 -4.50 5.63 3.49
CA GLN A 84 -5.69 6.19 2.87
C GLN A 84 -5.89 7.68 3.26
N ASP A 85 -5.68 8.03 4.53
CA ASP A 85 -5.52 9.42 4.95
C ASP A 85 -4.02 9.76 4.90
N ALA A 86 -3.68 10.87 4.25
CA ALA A 86 -2.31 11.34 4.11
C ALA A 86 -1.57 11.54 5.45
N SER A 87 -2.29 11.68 6.55
CA SER A 87 -1.78 11.80 7.93
C SER A 87 -0.60 12.78 8.04
N LEU A 88 -0.74 13.95 7.37
CA LEU A 88 0.28 14.99 7.42
C LEU A 88 0.28 15.69 8.79
N PHE A 89 1.45 16.09 9.26
CA PHE A 89 1.58 16.92 10.43
C PHE A 89 0.98 18.30 10.15
N PRO A 90 -0.14 18.71 10.79
CA PRO A 90 -0.86 19.93 10.44
C PRO A 90 -0.06 21.22 10.73
N TRP A 91 0.92 21.15 11.64
CA TRP A 91 1.83 22.25 11.99
C TRP A 91 3.09 22.32 11.15
N ARG A 92 3.27 21.43 10.16
CA ARG A 92 4.40 21.41 9.22
C ARG A 92 3.94 21.77 7.82
N THR A 93 4.76 22.50 7.08
CA THR A 93 4.54 22.75 5.65
C THR A 93 4.72 21.45 4.83
N VAL A 94 4.30 21.44 3.56
CA VAL A 94 4.54 20.32 2.63
C VAL A 94 6.01 19.90 2.67
N ARG A 95 6.91 20.84 2.42
CA ARG A 95 8.37 20.57 2.45
C ARG A 95 8.82 19.92 3.75
N LYS A 96 8.38 20.46 4.90
CA LYS A 96 8.74 19.92 6.21
C LYS A 96 8.08 18.56 6.51
N ASN A 97 6.90 18.29 5.95
CA ASN A 97 6.28 16.98 6.04
C ASN A 97 7.09 15.94 5.27
N VAL A 98 7.46 16.24 4.02
CA VAL A 98 8.27 15.34 3.18
C VAL A 98 9.67 15.13 3.77
N ALA A 99 10.27 16.18 4.34
CA ALA A 99 11.60 16.12 4.96
C ALA A 99 11.63 15.33 6.28
N PHE A 100 10.50 15.12 6.94
CA PHE A 100 10.45 14.67 8.35
C PHE A 100 11.22 13.37 8.59
N GLY A 101 10.96 12.34 7.81
CA GLY A 101 11.67 11.06 7.95
C GLY A 101 13.17 11.19 7.67
N LEU A 102 13.53 11.98 6.66
CA LEU A 102 14.93 12.25 6.31
C LEU A 102 15.67 13.00 7.42
N GLU A 103 14.99 13.92 8.13
CA GLU A 103 15.53 14.63 9.28
C GLU A 103 15.84 13.66 10.42
N ILE A 104 14.90 12.76 10.75
CA ILE A 104 15.07 11.75 11.82
C ILE A 104 16.16 10.73 11.44
N ALA A 105 16.25 10.37 10.15
CA ALA A 105 17.27 9.46 9.67
C ALA A 105 18.67 10.08 9.62
N GLY A 106 18.81 11.39 9.87
CA GLY A 106 20.08 12.09 9.84
C GLY A 106 20.65 12.26 8.42
N VAL A 107 19.81 12.23 7.38
CA VAL A 107 20.25 12.40 5.99
C VAL A 107 20.89 13.78 5.81
N PRO A 108 22.08 13.87 5.18
CA PRO A 108 22.77 15.13 4.95
C PRO A 108 21.91 16.16 4.21
N ARG A 109 22.12 17.45 4.52
CA ARG A 109 21.24 18.52 4.01
C ARG A 109 21.17 18.55 2.48
N GLU A 110 22.29 18.38 1.81
CA GLU A 110 22.36 18.44 0.33
C GLU A 110 21.52 17.30 -0.29
N GLU A 111 21.73 16.08 0.15
CA GLU A 111 20.96 14.91 -0.30
C GLU A 111 19.48 15.07 0.03
N ARG A 112 19.16 15.59 1.21
CA ARG A 112 17.77 15.86 1.61
C ARG A 112 17.11 16.87 0.66
N GLU A 113 17.79 17.95 0.31
CA GLU A 113 17.28 18.96 -0.61
C GLU A 113 17.03 18.39 -2.02
N GLU A 114 17.92 17.54 -2.51
CA GLU A 114 17.77 16.85 -3.79
C GLU A 114 16.54 15.94 -3.80
N ARG A 115 16.40 15.09 -2.77
CA ARG A 115 15.24 14.21 -2.62
C ARG A 115 13.93 15.00 -2.50
N LEU A 116 13.91 16.06 -1.73
CA LEU A 116 12.74 16.94 -1.60
C LEU A 116 12.33 17.53 -2.94
N LYS A 117 13.27 18.10 -3.70
CA LYS A 117 13.00 18.66 -5.02
C LYS A 117 12.44 17.60 -5.97
N ARG A 118 13.05 16.40 -6.01
CA ARG A 118 12.62 15.28 -6.84
C ARG A 118 11.19 14.87 -6.53
N TYR A 119 10.89 14.50 -5.28
CA TYR A 119 9.60 13.91 -4.94
C TYR A 119 8.46 14.93 -4.85
N ILE A 120 8.70 16.18 -4.48
CA ILE A 120 7.69 17.24 -4.54
C ILE A 120 7.32 17.56 -6.00
N SER A 121 8.31 17.60 -6.90
CA SER A 121 8.06 17.79 -8.34
C SER A 121 7.29 16.63 -8.93
N MET A 122 7.68 15.39 -8.62
CA MET A 122 7.03 14.17 -9.08
C MET A 122 5.53 14.14 -8.76
N VAL A 123 5.15 14.55 -7.56
CA VAL A 123 3.74 14.61 -7.16
C VAL A 123 3.04 15.92 -7.56
N SER A 124 3.66 16.74 -8.43
CA SER A 124 3.11 18.01 -8.94
C SER A 124 2.69 18.98 -7.82
N LEU A 125 3.56 19.14 -6.81
CA LEU A 125 3.36 20.09 -5.71
C LEU A 125 4.36 21.26 -5.74
N ASN A 126 5.00 21.51 -6.89
CA ASN A 126 5.84 22.70 -7.09
C ASN A 126 5.04 23.99 -6.84
N GLY A 127 5.60 24.92 -6.07
CA GLY A 127 4.95 26.16 -5.64
C GLY A 127 4.07 26.03 -4.38
N PHE A 128 3.88 24.78 -3.86
CA PHE A 128 3.11 24.52 -2.64
C PHE A 128 4.00 24.08 -1.46
N GLU A 129 5.32 24.12 -1.61
CA GLU A 129 6.30 23.64 -0.63
C GLU A 129 6.13 24.27 0.76
N ASN A 130 5.75 25.54 0.78
CA ASN A 130 5.59 26.32 2.00
C ASN A 130 4.15 26.37 2.53
N LYS A 131 3.20 25.66 1.89
CA LYS A 131 1.80 25.59 2.33
C LYS A 131 1.66 24.57 3.45
N TYR A 132 0.73 24.84 4.37
CA TYR A 132 0.33 23.93 5.43
C TYR A 132 -0.79 23.01 4.94
N PRO A 133 -0.99 21.82 5.54
CA PRO A 133 -2.05 20.88 5.14
C PRO A 133 -3.45 21.48 5.05
N ALA A 134 -3.79 22.42 5.94
CA ALA A 134 -5.08 23.13 5.93
C ALA A 134 -5.30 24.02 4.68
N GLN A 135 -4.23 24.34 3.94
CA GLN A 135 -4.27 25.15 2.73
C GLN A 135 -4.31 24.31 1.45
N LEU A 136 -4.38 22.97 1.57
CA LEU A 136 -4.31 22.02 0.48
C LEU A 136 -5.65 21.32 0.27
N SER A 137 -5.95 20.95 -0.98
CA SER A 137 -7.06 20.02 -1.27
C SER A 137 -6.76 18.62 -0.71
N GLY A 138 -7.79 17.75 -0.63
CA GLY A 138 -7.61 16.35 -0.22
C GLY A 138 -6.57 15.62 -1.06
N GLY A 139 -6.69 15.71 -2.39
CA GLY A 139 -5.73 15.10 -3.31
C GLY A 139 -4.31 15.68 -3.20
N MET A 140 -4.15 16.99 -2.91
CA MET A 140 -2.83 17.57 -2.65
C MET A 140 -2.22 17.05 -1.35
N ARG A 141 -3.02 16.88 -0.30
CA ARG A 141 -2.54 16.26 0.95
C ARG A 141 -2.08 14.83 0.71
N GLN A 142 -2.87 14.05 -0.04
CA GLN A 142 -2.52 12.66 -0.37
C GLN A 142 -1.22 12.59 -1.16
N ARG A 143 -1.03 13.44 -2.16
CA ARG A 143 0.20 13.55 -2.93
C ARG A 143 1.42 13.90 -2.05
N ALA A 144 1.26 14.79 -1.10
CA ALA A 144 2.33 15.10 -0.14
C ALA A 144 2.67 13.92 0.78
N GLY A 145 1.67 13.09 1.17
CA GLY A 145 1.87 11.84 1.90
C GLY A 145 2.68 10.82 1.09
N ILE A 146 2.36 10.65 -0.20
CA ILE A 146 3.11 9.81 -1.12
C ILE A 146 4.57 10.29 -1.22
N ALA A 147 4.78 11.58 -1.48
CA ALA A 147 6.13 12.16 -1.56
C ALA A 147 6.94 11.94 -0.26
N ARG A 148 6.30 12.07 0.91
CA ARG A 148 6.92 11.82 2.21
C ARG A 148 7.44 10.39 2.34
N THR A 149 6.64 9.41 1.93
CA THR A 149 7.00 8.00 2.00
C THR A 149 8.12 7.67 1.01
N LEU A 150 7.99 8.08 -0.25
CA LEU A 150 8.98 7.81 -1.29
C LEU A 150 10.33 8.49 -1.03
N ALA A 151 10.33 9.67 -0.41
CA ALA A 151 11.57 10.38 -0.07
C ALA A 151 12.48 9.58 0.87
N MET A 152 11.92 8.71 1.72
CA MET A 152 12.67 7.82 2.61
C MET A 152 13.41 6.70 1.87
N ASN A 153 13.07 6.46 0.61
CA ASN A 153 13.66 5.42 -0.22
C ASN A 153 13.54 4.00 0.40
N PRO A 154 12.33 3.56 0.83
CA PRO A 154 12.13 2.24 1.40
C PRO A 154 12.36 1.15 0.34
N LYS A 155 12.65 -0.09 0.75
CA LYS A 155 12.71 -1.27 -0.14
C LYS A 155 11.32 -1.73 -0.55
N VAL A 156 10.41 -1.72 0.42
CA VAL A 156 9.00 -2.12 0.28
C VAL A 156 8.11 -0.90 0.45
N ILE A 157 7.14 -0.74 -0.44
CA ILE A 157 6.15 0.33 -0.40
C ILE A 157 4.78 -0.30 -0.24
N LEU A 158 4.13 -0.04 0.89
CA LEU A 158 2.77 -0.46 1.17
C LEU A 158 1.83 0.72 0.92
N MET A 159 0.76 0.52 0.16
CA MET A 159 -0.16 1.59 -0.21
C MET A 159 -1.60 1.16 0.07
N ASP A 160 -2.29 1.89 0.96
CA ASP A 160 -3.69 1.68 1.29
C ASP A 160 -4.55 2.74 0.61
N GLU A 161 -5.25 2.36 -0.46
CA GLU A 161 -6.11 3.22 -1.28
C GLU A 161 -5.51 4.61 -1.60
N PRO A 162 -4.24 4.68 -2.09
CA PRO A 162 -3.46 5.91 -2.12
C PRO A 162 -4.02 6.98 -3.06
N PHE A 163 -4.93 6.62 -3.96
CA PHE A 163 -5.47 7.52 -4.96
C PHE A 163 -6.96 7.85 -4.76
N SER A 164 -7.58 7.40 -3.66
CA SER A 164 -9.01 7.58 -3.38
C SER A 164 -9.47 9.06 -3.38
N ALA A 165 -8.60 9.98 -2.97
CA ALA A 165 -8.88 11.42 -2.91
C ALA A 165 -8.26 12.23 -4.08
N VAL A 166 -7.70 11.54 -5.10
CA VAL A 166 -6.97 12.16 -6.22
C VAL A 166 -7.84 12.17 -7.47
N ASP A 167 -7.85 13.27 -8.21
CA ASP A 167 -8.56 13.36 -9.49
C ASP A 167 -7.96 12.42 -10.55
N HIS A 168 -8.78 12.01 -11.52
CA HIS A 168 -8.44 10.97 -12.49
C HIS A 168 -7.15 11.25 -13.29
N LEU A 169 -6.95 12.47 -13.78
CA LEU A 169 -5.78 12.81 -14.59
C LEU A 169 -4.49 12.75 -13.75
N THR A 170 -4.55 13.34 -12.57
CA THR A 170 -3.43 13.29 -11.62
C THR A 170 -3.14 11.86 -11.16
N LYS A 171 -4.18 11.03 -10.96
CA LYS A 171 -4.06 9.61 -10.63
C LYS A 171 -3.24 8.87 -11.69
N CYS A 172 -3.60 8.99 -12.97
CA CYS A 172 -2.87 8.35 -14.08
C CYS A 172 -1.38 8.74 -14.08
N THR A 173 -1.08 10.03 -13.91
CA THR A 173 0.31 10.50 -13.85
C THR A 173 1.07 9.91 -12.66
N LEU A 174 0.46 9.86 -11.47
CA LEU A 174 1.09 9.30 -10.28
C LEU A 174 1.32 7.79 -10.39
N GLN A 175 0.39 7.06 -11.02
CA GLN A 175 0.56 5.64 -11.30
C GLN A 175 1.73 5.38 -12.24
N GLU A 176 1.85 6.16 -13.34
CA GLU A 176 3.00 6.07 -14.26
C GLU A 176 4.32 6.36 -13.52
N GLU A 177 4.37 7.40 -12.70
CA GLU A 177 5.56 7.73 -11.92
C GLU A 177 5.93 6.66 -10.90
N LEU A 178 4.94 6.06 -10.24
CA LEU A 178 5.16 4.96 -9.29
C LEU A 178 5.76 3.73 -9.99
N ILE A 179 5.26 3.39 -11.18
CA ILE A 179 5.79 2.30 -12.00
C ILE A 179 7.23 2.60 -12.42
N ASN A 180 7.52 3.83 -12.88
CA ASN A 180 8.86 4.24 -13.26
C ASN A 180 9.86 4.13 -12.10
N ILE A 181 9.45 4.55 -10.88
CA ILE A 181 10.27 4.42 -9.67
C ILE A 181 10.51 2.95 -9.34
N ARG A 182 9.44 2.13 -9.36
CA ARG A 182 9.55 0.69 -9.11
C ARG A 182 10.58 0.06 -10.03
N GLN A 183 10.48 0.30 -11.34
CA GLN A 183 11.39 -0.27 -12.34
C GLN A 183 12.82 0.26 -12.17
N ALA A 184 12.99 1.58 -12.00
CA ALA A 184 14.32 2.19 -11.90
C ALA A 184 15.07 1.82 -10.61
N GLU A 185 14.36 1.61 -9.52
CA GLU A 185 14.92 1.40 -8.18
C GLU A 185 14.65 -0.01 -7.62
N ASN A 186 14.08 -0.92 -8.42
CA ASN A 186 13.71 -2.29 -8.05
C ASN A 186 12.88 -2.35 -6.75
N LYS A 187 11.85 -1.48 -6.63
CA LYS A 187 11.01 -1.42 -5.42
C LYS A 187 9.94 -2.50 -5.44
N THR A 188 9.75 -3.16 -4.30
CA THR A 188 8.62 -4.05 -4.07
C THR A 188 7.42 -3.23 -3.63
N VAL A 189 6.26 -3.43 -4.26
CA VAL A 189 5.05 -2.67 -3.97
C VAL A 189 3.90 -3.60 -3.64
N LEU A 190 3.26 -3.38 -2.48
CA LEU A 190 1.99 -3.99 -2.12
C LEU A 190 0.92 -2.89 -2.11
N PHE A 191 0.00 -2.97 -3.04
CA PHE A 191 -0.99 -1.94 -3.32
C PHE A 191 -2.40 -2.46 -3.00
N VAL A 192 -3.12 -1.76 -2.17
CA VAL A 192 -4.50 -2.09 -1.80
C VAL A 192 -5.45 -1.08 -2.42
N THR A 193 -6.50 -1.56 -3.08
CA THR A 193 -7.55 -0.72 -3.65
C THR A 193 -8.90 -1.45 -3.70
N HIS A 194 -9.97 -0.70 -3.86
CA HIS A 194 -11.28 -1.21 -4.23
C HIS A 194 -11.61 -0.96 -5.72
N ASP A 195 -10.75 -0.22 -6.44
CA ASP A 195 -10.94 0.11 -7.86
C ASP A 195 -10.07 -0.81 -8.74
N ILE A 196 -10.72 -1.71 -9.47
CA ILE A 196 -10.05 -2.63 -10.40
C ILE A 196 -9.22 -1.89 -11.46
N ASN A 197 -9.64 -0.68 -11.86
CA ASN A 197 -8.88 0.11 -12.83
C ASN A 197 -7.53 0.62 -12.28
N GLU A 198 -7.37 0.67 -10.96
CA GLU A 198 -6.08 0.98 -10.34
C GLU A 198 -5.13 -0.21 -10.34
N ALA A 199 -5.67 -1.43 -10.36
CA ALA A 199 -4.89 -2.66 -10.40
C ALA A 199 -4.26 -2.92 -11.78
N VAL A 200 -4.80 -2.29 -12.84
CA VAL A 200 -4.30 -2.45 -14.22
C VAL A 200 -3.69 -1.12 -14.68
N PRO A 201 -2.39 -0.91 -14.55
CA PRO A 201 -1.73 0.28 -15.09
C PRO A 201 -1.96 0.38 -16.60
N HIS A 202 -2.42 1.52 -17.09
CA HIS A 202 -2.83 1.75 -18.48
C HIS A 202 -1.77 1.43 -19.57
N ARG A 203 -0.53 1.08 -19.21
CA ARG A 203 0.54 0.71 -20.14
C ARG A 203 0.99 -0.75 -20.07
N LEU A 204 0.47 -1.58 -19.17
CA LEU A 204 0.76 -3.01 -19.16
C LEU A 204 -0.24 -3.82 -20.01
N HIS A 205 -0.96 -3.15 -20.92
CA HIS A 205 -2.04 -3.75 -21.70
C HIS A 205 -1.63 -4.83 -22.72
N GLU A 206 -0.35 -5.07 -22.93
CA GLU A 206 0.04 -6.11 -23.90
C GLU A 206 0.56 -7.42 -23.29
N GLN A 207 0.86 -7.51 -21.99
CA GLN A 207 1.47 -8.72 -21.42
C GLN A 207 0.94 -9.22 -20.07
N SER A 208 -0.06 -8.58 -19.46
CA SER A 208 -0.61 -9.05 -18.19
C SER A 208 -1.64 -10.14 -18.39
N ARG A 209 -1.28 -11.39 -18.14
CA ARG A 209 -2.28 -12.46 -17.98
C ARG A 209 -2.97 -12.27 -16.63
N GLN A 210 -4.15 -11.67 -16.66
CA GLN A 210 -5.08 -11.69 -15.54
C GLN A 210 -5.39 -13.14 -15.14
N ARG A 211 -4.98 -13.55 -13.97
CA ARG A 211 -5.64 -14.65 -13.27
C ARG A 211 -6.73 -14.06 -12.40
N ILE A 212 -7.87 -13.79 -13.02
CA ILE A 212 -9.08 -13.38 -12.32
C ILE A 212 -9.80 -14.64 -11.87
N GLY A 213 -10.03 -14.76 -10.60
CA GLY A 213 -11.20 -15.32 -10.04
C GLY A 213 -11.28 -16.79 -9.74
N PRO A 214 -12.33 -17.16 -9.00
CA PRO A 214 -12.59 -18.52 -8.60
C PRO A 214 -12.82 -19.41 -9.83
N ARG A 215 -12.34 -20.62 -9.79
CA ARG A 215 -12.64 -21.64 -10.80
C ARG A 215 -14.16 -21.81 -10.85
N GLN A 216 -14.78 -21.44 -11.97
CA GLN A 216 -16.16 -21.80 -12.26
C GLN A 216 -16.31 -23.32 -12.15
N GLY A 217 -16.95 -23.81 -11.13
CA GLY A 217 -17.20 -25.24 -10.95
C GLY A 217 -17.82 -25.64 -9.61
N GLN A 218 -18.04 -24.72 -8.68
CA GLN A 218 -18.62 -25.06 -7.36
C GLN A 218 -19.83 -24.19 -6.93
N GLU A 219 -20.54 -23.60 -7.89
CA GLU A 219 -21.69 -22.71 -7.58
C GLU A 219 -22.98 -23.44 -7.13
N GLN A 220 -23.02 -24.75 -6.98
CA GLN A 220 -24.28 -25.45 -6.68
C GLN A 220 -24.41 -26.06 -5.28
N GLU A 221 -23.40 -26.03 -4.42
CA GLU A 221 -23.52 -26.64 -3.08
C GLU A 221 -23.39 -25.66 -1.88
N ALA A 222 -23.05 -24.39 -2.11
CA ALA A 222 -22.79 -23.43 -1.02
C ALA A 222 -23.99 -22.54 -0.61
N GLN A 223 -25.18 -22.77 -1.16
CA GLN A 223 -26.35 -21.88 -0.88
C GLN A 223 -27.06 -22.12 0.46
N ARG A 224 -26.52 -22.88 1.40
CA ARG A 224 -27.25 -23.19 2.64
C ARG A 224 -26.52 -23.04 3.97
N HIS A 225 -25.30 -22.51 4.03
CA HIS A 225 -24.70 -22.20 5.33
C HIS A 225 -23.81 -20.98 5.29
N ASP A 226 -24.29 -19.96 6.01
CA ASP A 226 -23.53 -18.87 6.63
C ASP A 226 -23.00 -17.73 5.74
N GLU A 227 -23.78 -16.65 5.73
CA GLU A 227 -23.46 -15.37 5.09
C GLU A 227 -22.23 -14.63 5.69
N LYS A 228 -21.52 -15.21 6.64
CA LYS A 228 -20.39 -14.57 7.33
C LYS A 228 -18.99 -15.10 6.97
N SER A 229 -18.87 -16.22 6.25
CA SER A 229 -17.58 -16.80 5.90
C SER A 229 -17.03 -16.37 4.52
N HIS A 230 -17.73 -15.54 3.77
CA HIS A 230 -17.40 -15.18 2.37
C HIS A 230 -16.39 -14.05 2.18
N LEU A 231 -15.75 -13.55 3.23
CA LEU A 231 -14.85 -12.39 3.08
C LEU A 231 -13.47 -12.71 2.47
N VAL A 232 -13.04 -13.95 2.54
CA VAL A 232 -11.68 -14.35 2.10
C VAL A 232 -11.62 -14.69 0.61
N ASP A 233 -12.73 -15.18 0.01
CA ASP A 233 -12.77 -15.56 -1.40
C ASP A 233 -12.81 -14.36 -2.38
N GLN A 234 -12.83 -13.12 -1.88
CA GLN A 234 -12.90 -11.89 -2.68
C GLN A 234 -11.58 -11.11 -2.78
N LEU A 235 -10.50 -11.61 -2.20
CA LEU A 235 -9.18 -11.03 -2.43
C LEU A 235 -8.67 -11.50 -3.80
N VAL A 236 -8.56 -10.57 -4.73
CA VAL A 236 -8.01 -10.82 -6.07
C VAL A 236 -6.58 -10.30 -6.09
N GLU A 237 -5.64 -11.19 -6.29
CA GLU A 237 -4.24 -10.87 -6.46
C GLU A 237 -3.92 -10.71 -7.96
N VAL A 238 -3.32 -9.59 -8.34
CA VAL A 238 -2.88 -9.33 -9.72
C VAL A 238 -1.36 -9.23 -9.72
N HIS A 239 -0.69 -10.24 -10.25
CA HIS A 239 0.76 -10.23 -10.45
C HIS A 239 1.08 -9.58 -11.81
N ALA A 240 1.98 -8.61 -11.82
CA ALA A 240 2.62 -8.12 -13.04
C ALA A 240 3.96 -8.86 -13.17
N GLU A 241 3.98 -9.96 -13.92
CA GLU A 241 5.23 -10.64 -14.29
C GLU A 241 5.89 -9.87 -15.44
N GLU A 242 7.14 -9.46 -15.22
CA GLU A 242 8.04 -9.05 -16.29
C GLU A 242 8.65 -10.29 -16.94
N GLN A 243 8.51 -10.40 -18.24
CA GLN A 243 9.41 -11.19 -19.10
C GLN A 243 10.29 -10.23 -19.88
#